data_f8d42e3e8ddfa488e297f6f4ed024b96
#
_entry.id   f8d42e3e8ddfa488e297f6f4ed024b96
#
_cell.length_a   1.000
_cell.length_b   1.000
_cell.length_c   1.000
_cell.angle_alpha   90.00
_cell.angle_beta   90.00
_cell.angle_gamma   90.00
#
_symmetry.space_group_name_H-M   'P 1'
#
loop_
_entity.id
_entity.type
_entity.pdbx_description
1 polymer ?
#
loop_
_entity_poly.entity_id
_entity_poly.type
_entity_poly.pdbx_seq_one_letter_code
_entity_poly.pdbx_strand_id
1 'polypeptide(L)'
;MFTRYAYEDVIFRNHKFKCGDQVALVIGAAGRDERIWSSPNKFDPFRQIKKNLSFGSGIHFCVGAPLARLELVTALPIIFKKFPNIKLLDKPIYSNLYHFHGLQKLNVSLQN
;
A
#
# COMPACT_ATOMS: atom_id res chain seq x y z
N MET A 1 0.41 6.34 5.77
CA MET A 1 -0.64 6.84 6.67
C MET A 1 -1.10 8.20 6.18
N PHE A 2 -2.40 8.45 6.15
CA PHE A 2 -2.99 9.72 5.72
C PHE A 2 -3.84 10.29 6.83
N THR A 3 -3.91 11.61 6.91
CA THR A 3 -4.64 12.30 7.95
C THR A 3 -5.96 12.87 7.41
N ARG A 4 -6.99 12.83 8.26
CA ARG A 4 -8.27 13.52 8.06
C ARG A 4 -8.61 14.30 9.31
N TYR A 5 -9.44 15.30 9.14
CA TYR A 5 -10.02 16.06 10.26
C TYR A 5 -11.52 15.89 10.25
N ALA A 6 -12.11 15.72 11.42
CA ALA A 6 -13.56 15.68 11.55
C ALA A 6 -14.11 17.08 11.24
N TYR A 7 -14.98 17.19 10.23
CA TYR A 7 -15.60 18.43 9.83
C TYR A 7 -16.70 18.88 10.82
N GLU A 8 -17.32 17.91 11.46
CA GLU A 8 -18.37 18.09 12.47
C GLU A 8 -18.26 16.99 13.53
N ASP A 9 -19.03 17.09 14.61
CA ASP A 9 -19.15 16.01 15.58
C ASP A 9 -19.77 14.79 14.90
N VAL A 10 -19.07 13.65 14.92
CA VAL A 10 -19.54 12.41 14.30
C VAL A 10 -19.30 11.21 15.19
N ILE A 11 -20.28 10.31 15.23
CA ILE A 11 -20.14 9.01 15.89
C ILE A 11 -19.89 7.95 14.81
N PHE A 12 -18.73 7.31 14.91
CA PHE A 12 -18.40 6.17 14.08
C PHE A 12 -18.22 4.94 14.95
N ARG A 13 -19.11 3.96 14.79
CA ARG A 13 -19.22 2.81 15.70
C ARG A 13 -19.43 3.32 17.15
N ASN A 14 -18.53 2.98 18.07
CA ASN A 14 -18.61 3.35 19.49
C ASN A 14 -17.68 4.52 19.84
N HIS A 15 -17.14 5.22 18.86
CA HIS A 15 -16.23 6.34 19.09
C HIS A 15 -16.86 7.65 18.62
N LYS A 16 -16.81 8.66 19.49
CA LYS A 16 -17.25 10.01 19.18
C LYS A 16 -16.03 10.86 18.80
N PHE A 17 -16.03 11.37 17.57
CA PHE A 17 -15.10 12.38 17.11
C PHE A 17 -15.75 13.76 17.24
N LYS A 18 -15.00 14.70 17.75
CA LYS A 18 -15.41 16.11 17.79
C LYS A 18 -14.95 16.82 16.52
N CYS A 19 -15.63 17.89 16.17
CA CYS A 19 -15.20 18.79 15.11
C CYS A 19 -13.74 19.23 15.35
N GLY A 20 -12.89 19.10 14.34
CA GLY A 20 -11.46 19.39 14.40
C GLY A 20 -10.57 18.22 14.85
N ASP A 21 -11.13 17.12 15.34
CA ASP A 21 -10.31 15.97 15.71
C ASP A 21 -9.55 15.41 14.52
N GLN A 22 -8.27 15.12 14.76
CA GLN A 22 -7.38 14.54 13.76
C GLN A 22 -7.46 13.02 13.78
N VAL A 23 -7.69 12.42 12.61
CA VAL A 23 -7.81 10.97 12.42
C VAL A 23 -6.72 10.47 11.49
N ALA A 24 -5.91 9.53 11.94
CA ALA A 24 -4.90 8.88 11.13
C ALA A 24 -5.46 7.63 10.44
N LEU A 25 -5.47 7.62 9.12
CA LEU A 25 -5.90 6.49 8.30
C LEU A 25 -4.70 5.60 7.97
N VAL A 26 -4.59 4.46 8.64
CA VAL A 26 -3.50 3.50 8.45
C VAL A 26 -3.86 2.54 7.30
N ILE A 27 -3.69 3.00 6.07
CA ILE A 27 -4.06 2.27 4.84
C ILE A 27 -3.38 0.89 4.76
N GLY A 28 -2.11 0.80 5.19
CA GLY A 28 -1.39 -0.48 5.21
C GLY A 28 -2.02 -1.52 6.13
N ALA A 29 -2.60 -1.09 7.28
CA ALA A 29 -3.34 -1.98 8.17
C ALA A 29 -4.64 -2.48 7.52
N ALA A 30 -5.36 -1.60 6.80
CA ALA A 30 -6.56 -2.00 6.07
C ALA A 30 -6.28 -3.08 5.02
N GLY A 31 -5.11 -3.03 4.36
CA GLY A 31 -4.66 -4.06 3.42
C GLY A 31 -4.28 -5.38 4.08
N ARG A 32 -4.21 -5.43 5.41
CA ARG A 32 -3.87 -6.62 6.21
C ARG A 32 -4.97 -7.03 7.19
N ASP A 33 -6.17 -6.52 7.03
CA ASP A 33 -7.31 -6.83 7.88
C ASP A 33 -7.82 -8.26 7.58
N GLU A 34 -7.70 -9.17 8.53
CA GLU A 34 -8.11 -10.58 8.41
C GLU A 34 -9.62 -10.75 8.20
N ARG A 35 -10.41 -9.77 8.60
CA ARG A 35 -11.85 -9.75 8.35
C ARG A 35 -12.19 -9.61 6.85
N ILE A 36 -11.25 -9.08 6.08
CA ILE A 36 -11.39 -8.81 4.65
C ILE A 36 -10.53 -9.76 3.82
N TRP A 37 -9.31 -10.03 4.27
CA TRP A 37 -8.28 -10.74 3.52
C TRP A 37 -7.89 -12.05 4.22
N SER A 38 -8.06 -13.18 3.57
CA SER A 38 -7.54 -14.46 4.07
C SER A 38 -6.01 -14.47 4.01
N SER A 39 -5.37 -14.91 5.10
CA SER A 39 -3.90 -14.95 5.21
C SER A 39 -3.21 -13.65 4.76
N PRO A 40 -3.54 -12.48 5.33
CA PRO A 40 -3.19 -11.17 4.78
C PRO A 40 -1.68 -10.89 4.73
N ASN A 41 -0.90 -11.63 5.53
CA ASN A 41 0.56 -11.51 5.58
C ASN A 41 1.27 -12.37 4.53
N LYS A 42 0.55 -13.27 3.83
CA LYS A 42 1.09 -14.08 2.76
C LYS A 42 1.03 -13.29 1.45
N PHE A 43 2.16 -13.19 0.75
CA PHE A 43 2.17 -12.72 -0.63
C PHE A 43 1.52 -13.77 -1.52
N ASP A 44 0.40 -13.43 -2.14
CA ASP A 44 -0.37 -14.33 -2.99
C ASP A 44 -0.91 -13.56 -4.20
N PRO A 45 -0.22 -13.63 -5.35
CA PRO A 45 -0.64 -12.92 -6.57
C PRO A 45 -1.91 -13.51 -7.20
N PHE A 46 -2.30 -14.72 -6.81
CA PHE A 46 -3.54 -15.38 -7.29
C PHE A 46 -4.72 -15.21 -6.35
N ARG A 47 -4.54 -14.44 -5.28
CA ARG A 47 -5.61 -14.14 -4.33
C ARG A 47 -6.80 -13.51 -5.05
N GLN A 48 -8.02 -13.93 -4.67
CA GLN A 48 -9.22 -13.28 -5.16
C GLN A 48 -9.19 -11.77 -4.88
N ILE A 49 -9.31 -11.00 -5.95
CA ILE A 49 -9.24 -9.53 -5.88
C ILE A 49 -10.49 -9.00 -5.18
N LYS A 50 -10.27 -8.27 -4.10
CA LYS A 50 -11.26 -7.45 -3.42
C LYS A 50 -10.88 -5.98 -3.56
N LYS A 51 -11.82 -5.07 -3.34
CA LYS A 51 -11.52 -3.64 -3.33
C LYS A 51 -10.47 -3.36 -2.26
N ASN A 52 -9.25 -3.00 -2.67
CA ASN A 52 -8.21 -2.55 -1.78
C ASN A 52 -8.16 -1.01 -1.70
N LEU A 53 -7.55 -0.48 -0.65
CA LEU A 53 -7.48 0.95 -0.38
C LEU A 53 -6.07 1.54 -0.62
N SER A 54 -5.17 0.81 -1.27
CA SER A 54 -3.78 1.26 -1.48
C SER A 54 -3.69 2.61 -2.20
N PHE A 55 -4.62 2.87 -3.10
CA PHE A 55 -4.76 4.15 -3.80
C PHE A 55 -5.87 5.04 -3.25
N GLY A 56 -6.33 4.79 -2.03
CA GLY A 56 -7.44 5.52 -1.42
C GLY A 56 -8.81 5.14 -1.99
N SER A 57 -9.80 5.98 -1.76
CA SER A 57 -11.18 5.77 -2.22
C SER A 57 -11.96 7.09 -2.26
N GLY A 58 -13.08 7.11 -3.00
CA GLY A 58 -13.96 8.27 -3.12
C GLY A 58 -13.26 9.46 -3.77
N ILE A 59 -13.58 10.66 -3.30
CA ILE A 59 -13.02 11.92 -3.82
C ILE A 59 -11.50 12.04 -3.62
N HIS A 60 -10.93 11.23 -2.74
CA HIS A 60 -9.49 11.15 -2.47
C HIS A 60 -8.79 9.99 -3.20
N PHE A 61 -9.46 9.35 -4.16
CA PHE A 61 -8.80 8.31 -4.97
C PHE A 61 -7.59 8.91 -5.70
N CYS A 62 -6.48 8.18 -5.67
CA CYS A 62 -5.21 8.64 -6.26
C CYS A 62 -5.36 8.89 -7.76
N VAL A 63 -5.12 10.11 -8.19
CA VAL A 63 -5.18 10.49 -9.62
C VAL A 63 -4.09 9.81 -10.44
N GLY A 64 -2.94 9.50 -9.82
CA GLY A 64 -1.83 8.79 -10.46
C GLY A 64 -1.96 7.27 -10.51
N ALA A 65 -3.04 6.67 -9.96
CA ALA A 65 -3.20 5.22 -9.91
C ALA A 65 -3.18 4.52 -11.29
N PRO A 66 -3.79 5.08 -12.36
CA PRO A 66 -3.68 4.50 -13.70
C PRO A 66 -2.24 4.47 -14.22
N LEU A 67 -1.50 5.56 -14.03
CA LEU A 67 -0.10 5.65 -14.44
C LEU A 67 0.77 4.66 -13.66
N ALA A 68 0.67 4.63 -12.34
CA ALA A 68 1.41 3.69 -11.50
C ALA A 68 1.17 2.22 -11.89
N ARG A 69 -0.07 1.87 -12.24
CA ARG A 69 -0.40 0.53 -12.73
C ARG A 69 0.23 0.25 -14.10
N LEU A 70 0.17 1.22 -15.00
CA LEU A 70 0.78 1.09 -16.33
C LEU A 70 2.29 0.88 -16.21
N GLU A 71 2.96 1.65 -15.37
CA GLU A 71 4.40 1.50 -15.10
C GLU A 71 4.72 0.08 -14.59
N LEU A 72 3.97 -0.42 -13.61
CA LEU A 72 4.21 -1.74 -13.04
C LEU A 72 3.97 -2.86 -14.04
N VAL A 73 2.86 -2.84 -14.78
CA VAL A 73 2.55 -3.91 -15.75
C VAL A 73 3.47 -3.88 -16.97
N THR A 74 4.11 -2.75 -17.24
CA THR A 74 5.10 -2.62 -18.31
C THR A 74 6.50 -3.01 -17.82
N ALA A 75 6.94 -2.47 -16.69
CA ALA A 75 8.32 -2.63 -16.23
C ALA A 75 8.61 -4.02 -15.66
N LEU A 76 7.71 -4.57 -14.84
CA LEU A 76 7.96 -5.85 -14.16
C LEU A 76 8.19 -7.01 -15.14
N PRO A 77 7.38 -7.23 -16.18
CA PRO A 77 7.62 -8.30 -17.16
C PRO A 77 8.96 -8.14 -17.88
N ILE A 78 9.36 -6.91 -18.20
CA ILE A 78 10.64 -6.63 -18.86
C ILE A 78 11.80 -7.00 -17.92
N ILE A 79 11.73 -6.58 -16.65
CA ILE A 79 12.76 -6.87 -15.66
C ILE A 79 12.92 -8.37 -15.45
N PHE A 80 11.83 -9.09 -15.20
CA PHE A 80 11.88 -10.53 -14.94
C PHE A 80 12.25 -11.34 -16.18
N LYS A 81 11.89 -10.87 -17.38
CA LYS A 81 12.35 -11.50 -18.63
C LYS A 81 13.85 -11.31 -18.84
N LYS A 82 14.37 -10.12 -18.53
CA LYS A 82 15.79 -9.78 -18.68
C LYS A 82 16.67 -10.42 -17.61
N PHE A 83 16.15 -10.55 -16.39
CA PHE A 83 16.87 -11.07 -15.22
C PHE A 83 16.05 -12.18 -14.54
N PRO A 84 15.92 -13.38 -15.17
CA PRO A 84 15.06 -14.45 -14.64
C PRO A 84 15.55 -14.99 -13.30
N ASN A 85 16.83 -14.83 -12.99
CA ASN A 85 17.46 -15.29 -11.75
C ASN A 85 17.68 -14.17 -10.72
N ILE A 86 16.96 -13.05 -10.84
CA ILE A 86 17.06 -11.94 -9.89
C ILE A 86 16.81 -12.44 -8.47
N LYS A 87 17.70 -12.08 -7.54
CA LYS A 87 17.62 -12.47 -6.13
C LYS A 87 17.88 -11.28 -5.22
N LEU A 88 17.24 -11.28 -4.09
CA LEU A 88 17.51 -10.33 -3.02
C LEU A 88 18.86 -10.68 -2.37
N LEU A 89 19.75 -9.69 -2.24
CA LEU A 89 21.08 -9.89 -1.64
C LEU A 89 21.08 -9.72 -0.13
N ASP A 90 20.29 -8.79 0.37
CA ASP A 90 20.17 -8.48 1.79
C ASP A 90 18.75 -8.04 2.16
N LYS A 91 18.53 -7.80 3.44
CA LYS A 91 17.21 -7.31 3.89
C LYS A 91 16.92 -5.92 3.33
N PRO A 92 15.72 -5.66 2.81
CA PRO A 92 15.32 -4.33 2.38
C PRO A 92 15.42 -3.31 3.51
N ILE A 93 15.91 -2.11 3.19
CA ILE A 93 15.94 -0.99 4.14
C ILE A 93 14.80 -0.06 3.80
N TYR A 94 13.95 0.21 4.79
CA TYR A 94 12.81 1.10 4.65
C TYR A 94 13.12 2.48 5.20
N SER A 95 12.54 3.49 4.56
CA SER A 95 12.61 4.87 5.04
C SER A 95 11.73 5.06 6.26
N ASN A 96 12.22 5.84 7.23
CA ASN A 96 11.42 6.25 8.39
C ASN A 96 10.64 7.53 8.06
N LEU A 97 9.71 7.44 7.10
CA LEU A 97 8.86 8.55 6.67
C LEU A 97 7.43 8.36 7.18
N TYR A 98 6.85 9.44 7.69
CA TYR A 98 5.51 9.43 8.27
C TYR A 98 4.42 8.97 7.30
N HIS A 99 4.42 9.50 6.07
CA HIS A 99 3.38 9.21 5.10
C HIS A 99 3.62 7.93 4.27
N PHE A 100 4.87 7.68 3.90
CA PHE A 100 5.24 6.59 3.01
C PHE A 100 6.32 5.72 3.65
N HIS A 101 5.97 4.47 3.92
CA HIS A 101 6.93 3.45 4.33
C HIS A 101 7.56 2.83 3.06
N GLY A 102 8.27 3.67 2.31
CA GLY A 102 8.90 3.28 1.06
C GLY A 102 10.27 2.64 1.27
N LEU A 103 10.76 1.94 0.27
CA LEU A 103 12.12 1.39 0.27
C LEU A 103 13.12 2.53 0.10
N GLN A 104 14.12 2.59 0.98
CA GLN A 104 15.31 3.40 0.82
C GLN A 104 16.38 2.66 0.04
N LYS A 105 16.48 1.33 0.24
CA LYS A 105 17.46 0.48 -0.41
C LYS A 105 16.92 -0.92 -0.61
N LEU A 106 17.12 -1.44 -1.82
CA LEU A 106 16.80 -2.81 -2.20
C LEU A 106 17.95 -3.34 -3.07
N ASN A 107 18.87 -4.06 -2.47
CA ASN A 107 19.98 -4.66 -3.20
C ASN A 107 19.57 -5.98 -3.82
N VAL A 108 19.79 -6.10 -5.11
CA VAL A 108 19.48 -7.31 -5.87
C VAL A 108 20.67 -7.76 -6.70
N SER A 109 20.79 -9.06 -6.91
CA SER A 109 21.69 -9.66 -7.88
C SER A 109 20.95 -9.78 -9.21
N LEU A 110 21.57 -9.33 -10.30
CA LEU A 110 21.06 -9.38 -11.66
C LEU A 110 21.78 -10.49 -12.45
N GLN A 111 21.73 -11.72 -11.94
CA GLN A 111 22.32 -12.85 -12.66
C GLN A 111 21.40 -13.23 -13.84
N ASN A 112 22.02 -13.37 -15.00
CA ASN A 112 21.38 -13.93 -16.21
C ASN A 112 21.29 -15.45 -16.12
#